data_9bf355c760196239f403358f6ee53d18
#
_entry.id   9bf355c760196239f403358f6ee53d18
#
_cell.length_a   1.000
_cell.length_b   1.000
_cell.length_c   1.000
_cell.angle_alpha   90.00
_cell.angle_beta   90.00
_cell.angle_gamma   90.00
#
_symmetry.space_group_name_H-M   'P 1'
#
loop_
_entity.id
_entity.type
_entity.pdbx_description
1 polymer ?
#
loop_
_entity_poly.entity_id
_entity_poly.type
_entity_poly.pdbx_seq_one_letter_code
_entity_poly.pdbx_strand_id
1 'polypeptide(L)'
;MSRKSAHSISGGSDTFLQHFGILRRGFVNQYAPEPEIVKQINAYKPDFLYMNKSEFMRICLYCKQNHVELEKPKFYCPTGEKIDDTARKLFAEILGPGIIDSYGTAETGAAMVRLFDSEEYTVHNDSFVVNIYDEKNRPAKEGNIVVTPLYKTDLPLINYAIGDKGTCEVRDGVRYITSVQGRMNDFFRYETGEVTTFFEIAPIIAHCEDI
;
A
#
# COMPACT_ATOMS: atom_id res chain seq x y z
N MET A 1 8.28 12.36 1.21
CA MET A 1 9.37 11.85 2.04
C MET A 1 9.34 10.34 1.97
N SER A 2 10.40 9.69 1.53
CA SER A 2 10.44 8.24 1.44
C SER A 2 11.35 7.69 2.53
N ARG A 3 11.22 6.42 2.83
CA ARG A 3 11.90 5.75 3.91
C ARG A 3 13.15 5.02 3.42
N LYS A 4 14.26 5.08 4.16
CA LYS A 4 15.42 4.20 3.95
C LYS A 4 15.29 2.98 4.86
N SER A 5 15.39 1.78 4.30
CA SER A 5 15.71 0.60 5.10
C SER A 5 17.11 0.74 5.68
N ALA A 6 17.40 0.10 6.82
CA ALA A 6 18.72 0.15 7.45
C ALA A 6 19.88 -0.31 6.53
N HIS A 7 19.56 -0.98 5.42
CA HIS A 7 20.54 -1.48 4.43
C HIS A 7 20.76 -0.54 3.26
N SER A 8 20.04 0.58 3.13
CA SER A 8 20.19 1.55 2.07
C SER A 8 20.60 2.94 2.56
N ILE A 9 21.58 3.00 3.46
CA ILE A 9 22.21 4.27 3.88
C ILE A 9 23.25 4.74 2.85
N SER A 10 23.31 4.18 1.67
CA SER A 10 24.01 4.84 0.58
C SER A 10 23.14 5.99 0.08
N GLY A 11 23.56 7.21 0.33
CA GLY A 11 22.96 8.39 -0.24
C GLY A 11 22.83 8.19 -1.75
N GLY A 12 21.60 8.04 -2.24
CA GLY A 12 21.36 8.26 -3.65
C GLY A 12 21.88 9.66 -3.94
N SER A 13 22.81 9.81 -4.86
CA SER A 13 23.26 11.11 -5.31
C SER A 13 22.02 11.90 -5.74
N ASP A 14 21.86 13.11 -5.22
CA ASP A 14 20.84 14.00 -5.71
C ASP A 14 20.99 14.12 -7.21
N THR A 15 19.91 13.92 -7.94
CA THR A 15 19.93 14.12 -9.38
C THR A 15 20.09 15.62 -9.66
N PHE A 16 20.59 15.96 -10.84
CA PHE A 16 20.73 17.36 -11.29
C PHE A 16 19.47 18.20 -11.04
N LEU A 17 18.27 17.62 -11.27
CA LEU A 17 16.99 18.29 -11.03
C LEU A 17 16.72 18.56 -9.54
N GLN A 18 17.20 17.72 -8.65
CA GLN A 18 17.01 17.90 -7.20
C GLN A 18 17.84 19.08 -6.65
N HIS A 19 18.98 19.40 -7.28
CA HIS A 19 19.76 20.61 -6.96
C HIS A 19 19.00 21.90 -7.25
N PHE A 20 18.09 21.89 -8.24
CA PHE A 20 17.20 23.01 -8.54
C PHE A 20 15.89 22.98 -7.76
N GLY A 21 15.76 22.11 -6.77
CA GLY A 21 14.55 22.00 -5.97
C GLY A 21 13.41 21.24 -6.64
N ILE A 22 13.65 20.63 -7.81
CA ILE A 22 12.65 19.85 -8.55
C ILE A 22 12.71 18.40 -8.05
N LEU A 23 11.54 17.82 -7.70
CA LEU A 23 11.43 16.44 -7.19
C LEU A 23 12.33 16.17 -5.97
N ARG A 24 12.43 17.13 -5.06
CA ARG A 24 13.21 16.98 -3.83
C ARG A 24 12.74 15.75 -3.05
N ARG A 25 13.69 14.95 -2.58
CA ARG A 25 13.43 13.78 -1.75
C ARG A 25 14.07 13.94 -0.38
N GLY A 26 13.29 13.66 0.66
CA GLY A 26 13.79 13.52 2.02
C GLY A 26 13.59 12.08 2.50
N PHE A 27 14.42 11.64 3.42
CA PHE A 27 14.33 10.28 3.99
C PHE A 27 14.21 10.37 5.49
N VAL A 28 13.38 9.53 6.07
CA VAL A 28 13.23 9.38 7.52
C VAL A 28 13.77 8.03 7.95
N ASN A 29 14.49 8.02 9.07
CA ASN A 29 14.86 6.76 9.70
C ASN A 29 13.60 6.10 10.27
N GLN A 30 13.30 4.92 9.78
CA GLN A 30 12.12 4.15 10.20
C GLN A 30 12.17 3.72 11.67
N TYR A 31 13.33 3.58 12.23
CA TYR A 31 13.54 3.14 13.61
C TYR A 31 13.64 4.32 14.59
N ALA A 32 13.54 5.56 14.10
CA ALA A 32 13.50 6.72 14.97
C ALA A 32 12.19 6.75 15.78
N PRO A 33 12.23 7.29 17.01
CA PRO A 33 11.02 7.52 17.78
C PRO A 33 10.02 8.42 17.04
N GLU A 34 8.73 8.22 17.29
CA GLU A 34 7.65 8.97 16.63
C GLU A 34 7.81 10.49 16.73
N PRO A 35 8.18 11.07 17.91
CA PRO A 35 8.38 12.53 18.01
C PRO A 35 9.43 13.06 17.03
N GLU A 36 10.50 12.30 16.80
CA GLU A 36 11.56 12.70 15.88
C GLU A 36 11.09 12.61 14.43
N ILE A 37 10.36 11.56 14.07
CA ILE A 37 9.78 11.39 12.73
C ILE A 37 8.80 12.52 12.44
N VAL A 38 7.90 12.83 13.37
CA VAL A 38 6.92 13.93 13.25
C VAL A 38 7.64 15.26 13.08
N LYS A 39 8.66 15.53 13.89
CA LYS A 39 9.48 16.75 13.77
C LYS A 39 10.13 16.87 12.38
N GLN A 40 10.66 15.76 11.83
CA GLN A 40 11.27 15.76 10.51
C GLN A 40 10.23 16.01 9.40
N ILE A 41 9.05 15.38 9.48
CA ILE A 41 7.96 15.60 8.52
C ILE A 41 7.50 17.07 8.57
N ASN A 42 7.26 17.60 9.76
CA ASN A 42 6.82 18.99 9.95
C ASN A 42 7.84 20.02 9.47
N ALA A 43 9.13 19.74 9.63
CA ALA A 43 10.20 20.60 9.14
C ALA A 43 10.37 20.54 7.61
N TYR A 44 10.19 19.34 7.02
CA TYR A 44 10.38 19.13 5.59
C TYR A 44 9.17 19.56 4.75
N LYS A 45 7.95 19.45 5.32
CA LYS A 45 6.66 19.74 4.66
C LYS A 45 6.50 19.07 3.31
N PRO A 46 6.43 17.72 3.26
CA PRO A 46 6.37 16.99 2.01
C PRO A 46 5.02 17.18 1.32
N ASP A 47 5.01 17.36 -0.01
CA ASP A 47 3.80 17.27 -0.81
C ASP A 47 3.29 15.83 -0.93
N PHE A 48 4.21 14.86 -0.91
CA PHE A 48 3.93 13.43 -1.01
C PHE A 48 4.70 12.64 0.06
N LEU A 49 3.98 11.81 0.81
CA LEU A 49 4.54 10.97 1.87
C LEU A 49 4.35 9.49 1.51
N TYR A 50 5.45 8.72 1.53
CA TYR A 50 5.47 7.30 1.19
C TYR A 50 6.14 6.50 2.29
N MET A 51 5.41 5.57 2.92
CA MET A 51 5.90 4.71 4.01
C MET A 51 5.07 3.42 4.06
N ASN A 52 5.51 2.42 4.85
CA ASN A 52 4.67 1.27 5.13
C ASN A 52 3.42 1.67 5.93
N LYS A 53 2.34 0.90 5.78
CA LYS A 53 1.08 1.12 6.53
C LYS A 53 1.33 1.12 8.04
N SER A 54 2.06 0.12 8.55
CA SER A 54 2.37 -0.01 9.98
C SER A 54 3.01 1.23 10.57
N GLU A 55 3.80 1.95 9.78
CA GLU A 55 4.43 3.17 10.24
C GLU A 55 3.57 4.40 10.17
N PHE A 56 2.72 4.49 9.15
CA PHE A 56 1.65 5.47 9.15
C PHE A 56 0.76 5.29 10.37
N MET A 57 0.40 4.03 10.70
CA MET A 57 -0.38 3.72 11.90
C MET A 57 0.30 4.22 13.16
N ARG A 58 1.57 3.88 13.36
CA ARG A 58 2.35 4.28 14.53
C ARG A 58 2.44 5.78 14.70
N ILE A 59 2.74 6.50 13.62
CA ILE A 59 2.84 7.97 13.63
C ILE A 59 1.48 8.63 13.87
N CYS A 60 0.44 8.17 13.19
CA CYS A 60 -0.90 8.74 13.35
C CYS A 60 -1.47 8.49 14.75
N LEU A 61 -1.27 7.29 15.31
CA LEU A 61 -1.66 6.99 16.69
C LEU A 61 -0.91 7.88 17.69
N TYR A 62 0.40 8.03 17.52
CA TYR A 62 1.19 8.93 18.36
C TYR A 62 0.65 10.37 18.30
N CYS A 63 0.39 10.90 17.12
CA CYS A 63 -0.16 12.25 16.95
C CYS A 63 -1.53 12.40 17.63
N LYS A 64 -2.40 11.41 17.47
CA LYS A 64 -3.73 11.40 18.07
C LYS A 64 -3.67 11.34 19.59
N GLN A 65 -2.90 10.43 20.17
CA GLN A 65 -2.78 10.23 21.61
C GLN A 65 -2.12 11.42 22.33
N ASN A 66 -1.14 12.06 21.70
CA ASN A 66 -0.38 13.14 22.30
C ASN A 66 -0.85 14.54 21.85
N HIS A 67 -1.93 14.63 21.06
CA HIS A 67 -2.46 15.88 20.50
C HIS A 67 -1.39 16.69 19.73
N VAL A 68 -0.53 15.99 18.99
CA VAL A 68 0.53 16.61 18.20
C VAL A 68 0.06 16.79 16.76
N GLU A 69 0.19 18.01 16.24
CA GLU A 69 -0.13 18.28 14.84
C GLU A 69 0.95 17.73 13.90
N LEU A 70 0.51 17.07 12.84
CA LEU A 70 1.32 16.60 11.74
C LEU A 70 1.03 17.43 10.49
N GLU A 71 2.09 17.92 9.84
CA GLU A 71 1.96 18.60 8.54
C GLU A 71 1.27 17.68 7.53
N LYS A 72 0.17 18.16 6.95
CA LYS A 72 -0.67 17.37 6.04
C LYS A 72 -0.07 17.40 4.63
N PRO A 73 0.39 16.27 4.11
CA PRO A 73 0.83 16.19 2.72
C PRO A 73 -0.37 16.32 1.78
N LYS A 74 -0.14 16.74 0.52
CA LYS A 74 -1.21 16.71 -0.50
C LYS A 74 -1.66 15.29 -0.77
N PHE A 75 -0.70 14.37 -0.83
CA PHE A 75 -0.94 12.94 -1.05
C PHE A 75 -0.05 12.09 -0.16
N TYR A 76 -0.53 10.92 0.22
CA TYR A 76 0.25 9.91 0.94
C TYR A 76 -0.11 8.51 0.47
N CYS A 77 0.89 7.64 0.44
CA CYS A 77 0.76 6.27 -0.04
C CYS A 77 1.28 5.29 1.02
N PRO A 78 0.38 4.72 1.83
CA PRO A 78 0.71 3.57 2.67
C PRO A 78 0.97 2.36 1.79
N THR A 79 2.02 1.60 2.08
CA THR A 79 2.43 0.45 1.26
C THR A 79 2.78 -0.76 2.11
N GLY A 80 2.95 -1.92 1.46
CA GLY A 80 3.41 -3.16 2.06
C GLY A 80 2.33 -3.99 2.72
N GLU A 81 1.20 -3.42 3.05
CA GLU A 81 0.11 -4.07 3.77
C GLU A 81 -1.25 -3.56 3.27
N LYS A 82 -2.29 -4.41 3.37
CA LYS A 82 -3.66 -4.00 3.04
C LYS A 82 -4.12 -2.85 3.96
N ILE A 83 -4.72 -1.83 3.38
CA ILE A 83 -5.30 -0.71 4.12
C ILE A 83 -6.75 -1.06 4.45
N ASP A 84 -7.01 -1.36 5.73
CA ASP A 84 -8.35 -1.57 6.25
C ASP A 84 -9.09 -0.24 6.54
N ASP A 85 -10.40 -0.32 6.79
CA ASP A 85 -11.22 0.87 7.01
C ASP A 85 -10.82 1.64 8.27
N THR A 86 -10.34 0.96 9.31
CA THR A 86 -9.87 1.61 10.55
C THR A 86 -8.62 2.44 10.29
N ALA A 87 -7.65 1.88 9.58
CA ALA A 87 -6.45 2.59 9.17
C ALA A 87 -6.80 3.77 8.25
N ARG A 88 -7.71 3.57 7.28
CA ARG A 88 -8.16 4.60 6.36
C ARG A 88 -8.79 5.79 7.09
N LYS A 89 -9.67 5.53 8.07
CA LYS A 89 -10.30 6.57 8.90
C LYS A 89 -9.27 7.34 9.72
N LEU A 90 -8.34 6.64 10.38
CA LEU A 90 -7.28 7.27 11.17
C LEU A 90 -6.36 8.14 10.29
N PHE A 91 -5.97 7.65 9.13
CA PHE A 91 -5.13 8.41 8.19
C PHE A 91 -5.86 9.66 7.68
N ALA A 92 -7.13 9.54 7.32
CA ALA A 92 -7.93 10.69 6.87
C ALA A 92 -8.08 11.75 7.98
N GLU A 93 -8.24 11.33 9.24
CA GLU A 93 -8.31 12.23 10.40
C GLU A 93 -7.02 13.04 10.58
N ILE A 94 -5.86 12.38 10.52
CA ILE A 94 -4.56 12.99 10.84
C ILE A 94 -3.91 13.63 9.60
N LEU A 95 -3.92 12.94 8.46
CA LEU A 95 -3.19 13.35 7.24
C LEU A 95 -4.09 14.03 6.19
N GLY A 96 -5.42 13.94 6.36
CA GLY A 96 -6.37 14.43 5.38
C GLY A 96 -6.76 13.38 4.32
N PRO A 97 -7.54 13.78 3.30
CA PRO A 97 -8.17 12.84 2.37
C PRO A 97 -7.25 12.27 1.27
N GLY A 98 -6.04 12.77 1.12
CA GLY A 98 -5.16 12.50 -0.04
C GLY A 98 -4.51 11.12 -0.10
N ILE A 99 -5.19 10.06 0.36
CA ILE A 99 -4.68 8.69 0.33
C ILE A 99 -4.60 8.14 -1.09
N ILE A 100 -3.46 7.51 -1.41
CA ILE A 100 -3.25 6.74 -2.64
C ILE A 100 -2.95 5.30 -2.21
N ASP A 101 -3.85 4.38 -2.52
CA ASP A 101 -3.71 2.97 -2.22
C ASP A 101 -3.13 2.26 -3.45
N SER A 102 -1.84 1.99 -3.41
CA SER A 102 -1.09 1.37 -4.50
C SER A 102 -0.93 -0.13 -4.25
N TYR A 103 -1.44 -0.94 -5.17
CA TYR A 103 -1.38 -2.39 -5.07
C TYR A 103 -0.41 -3.00 -6.08
N GLY A 104 0.42 -3.90 -5.59
CA GLY A 104 1.41 -4.65 -6.37
C GLY A 104 2.32 -5.47 -5.48
N THR A 105 3.24 -6.17 -6.10
CA THR A 105 4.25 -6.99 -5.41
C THR A 105 5.66 -6.56 -5.79
N ALA A 106 6.67 -7.03 -5.04
CA ALA A 106 8.07 -6.74 -5.36
C ALA A 106 8.46 -7.27 -6.74
N GLU A 107 7.87 -8.40 -7.14
CA GLU A 107 8.13 -9.07 -8.42
C GLU A 107 7.53 -8.31 -9.59
N THR A 108 6.30 -7.82 -9.44
CA THR A 108 5.57 -7.17 -10.54
C THR A 108 5.70 -5.66 -10.55
N GLY A 109 5.89 -5.03 -9.39
CA GLY A 109 5.73 -3.60 -9.20
C GLY A 109 4.27 -3.22 -8.93
N ALA A 110 4.00 -1.91 -8.84
CA ALA A 110 2.67 -1.35 -8.58
C ALA A 110 1.79 -1.45 -9.83
N ALA A 111 0.92 -2.45 -9.89
CA ALA A 111 0.11 -2.75 -11.07
C ALA A 111 -1.19 -1.94 -11.14
N MET A 112 -1.73 -1.53 -10.00
CA MET A 112 -2.99 -0.82 -9.94
C MET A 112 -3.03 0.14 -8.76
N VAL A 113 -3.92 1.13 -8.85
CA VAL A 113 -4.07 2.20 -7.85
C VAL A 113 -5.54 2.45 -7.56
N ARG A 114 -5.84 2.69 -6.28
CA ARG A 114 -7.12 3.21 -5.82
C ARG A 114 -6.89 4.60 -5.23
N LEU A 115 -7.51 5.60 -5.80
CA LEU A 115 -7.43 6.97 -5.35
C LEU A 115 -8.40 7.23 -4.19
N PHE A 116 -8.23 8.36 -3.52
CA PHE A 116 -8.99 8.76 -2.33
C PHE A 116 -10.51 8.87 -2.57
N ASP A 117 -10.92 9.12 -3.80
CA ASP A 117 -12.31 9.31 -4.23
C ASP A 117 -12.91 8.08 -4.93
N SER A 118 -12.19 6.94 -4.90
CA SER A 118 -12.60 5.69 -5.55
C SER A 118 -12.65 4.52 -4.55
N GLU A 119 -13.65 3.67 -4.71
CA GLU A 119 -13.76 2.38 -4.00
C GLU A 119 -13.04 1.25 -4.76
N GLU A 120 -12.61 1.49 -5.99
CA GLU A 120 -12.07 0.49 -6.90
C GLU A 120 -10.66 0.81 -7.33
N TYR A 121 -9.88 -0.24 -7.64
CA TYR A 121 -8.56 -0.09 -8.23
C TYR A 121 -8.65 0.05 -9.74
N THR A 122 -7.97 1.05 -10.26
CA THR A 122 -7.71 1.23 -11.69
C THR A 122 -6.36 0.60 -12.04
N VAL A 123 -6.33 -0.19 -13.10
CA VAL A 123 -5.09 -0.83 -13.61
C VAL A 123 -4.28 0.20 -14.41
N HIS A 124 -2.97 0.20 -14.23
CA HIS A 124 -2.04 0.95 -15.08
C HIS A 124 -1.86 0.23 -16.43
N ASN A 125 -2.88 0.32 -17.31
CA ASN A 125 -3.00 -0.46 -18.56
C ASN A 125 -1.90 -0.18 -19.60
N ASP A 126 -1.18 0.91 -19.50
CA ASP A 126 0.01 1.23 -20.31
C ASP A 126 1.24 0.41 -19.92
N SER A 127 1.28 -0.10 -18.71
CA SER A 127 2.44 -0.78 -18.13
C SER A 127 2.13 -2.21 -17.65
N PHE A 128 0.86 -2.57 -17.51
CA PHE A 128 0.43 -3.85 -16.95
C PHE A 128 -0.82 -4.41 -17.63
N VAL A 129 -0.87 -5.74 -17.71
CA VAL A 129 -2.12 -6.48 -17.92
C VAL A 129 -2.46 -7.19 -16.62
N VAL A 130 -3.64 -6.91 -16.07
CA VAL A 130 -4.16 -7.57 -14.87
C VAL A 130 -5.41 -8.36 -15.25
N ASN A 131 -5.42 -9.66 -14.92
CA ASN A 131 -6.54 -10.55 -15.17
C ASN A 131 -6.97 -11.24 -13.88
N ILE A 132 -8.21 -11.73 -13.87
CA ILE A 132 -8.73 -12.63 -12.84
C ILE A 132 -9.02 -13.98 -13.47
N TYR A 133 -8.50 -15.04 -12.88
CA TYR A 133 -8.71 -16.41 -13.33
C TYR A 133 -9.33 -17.29 -12.24
N ASP A 134 -10.26 -18.16 -12.65
CA ASP A 134 -10.80 -19.21 -11.77
C ASP A 134 -9.75 -20.31 -11.48
N GLU A 135 -10.11 -21.28 -10.65
CA GLU A 135 -9.25 -22.42 -10.29
C GLU A 135 -8.90 -23.33 -11.48
N LYS A 136 -9.63 -23.19 -12.58
CA LYS A 136 -9.39 -23.92 -13.86
C LYS A 136 -8.60 -23.07 -14.86
N ASN A 137 -7.99 -21.97 -14.40
CA ASN A 137 -7.26 -21.01 -15.25
C ASN A 137 -8.09 -20.42 -16.39
N ARG A 138 -9.39 -20.18 -16.19
CA ARG A 138 -10.25 -19.51 -17.15
C ARG A 138 -10.54 -18.08 -16.69
N PRO A 139 -10.66 -17.10 -17.61
CA PRO A 139 -11.05 -15.74 -17.26
C PRO A 139 -12.39 -15.74 -16.45
N ALA A 140 -12.40 -15.02 -15.34
CA ALA A 140 -13.51 -14.97 -14.42
C ALA A 140 -13.70 -13.57 -13.84
N LYS A 141 -14.86 -13.31 -13.23
CA LYS A 141 -15.11 -12.07 -12.48
C LYS A 141 -14.53 -12.11 -11.08
N GLU A 142 -14.37 -13.31 -10.53
CA GLU A 142 -13.81 -13.58 -9.21
C GLU A 142 -12.80 -14.73 -9.30
N GLY A 143 -11.66 -14.61 -8.60
CA GLY A 143 -10.63 -15.65 -8.60
C GLY A 143 -9.24 -15.09 -8.31
N ASN A 144 -8.23 -15.78 -8.81
CA ASN A 144 -6.83 -15.43 -8.61
C ASN A 144 -6.44 -14.22 -9.47
N ILE A 145 -5.79 -13.24 -8.84
CA ILE A 145 -5.23 -12.09 -9.54
C ILE A 145 -3.93 -12.53 -10.21
N VAL A 146 -3.83 -12.31 -11.52
CA VAL A 146 -2.60 -12.53 -12.28
C VAL A 146 -2.18 -11.24 -12.97
N VAL A 147 -0.87 -11.01 -13.00
CA VAL A 147 -0.28 -9.76 -13.49
C VAL A 147 0.79 -10.05 -14.53
N THR A 148 0.78 -9.29 -15.62
CA THR A 148 1.83 -9.27 -16.64
C THR A 148 2.40 -7.86 -16.72
N PRO A 149 3.60 -7.58 -16.18
CA PRO A 149 4.29 -6.32 -16.39
C PRO A 149 4.81 -6.24 -17.82
N LEU A 150 4.46 -5.20 -18.56
CA LEU A 150 4.84 -5.03 -19.97
C LEU A 150 6.25 -4.43 -20.13
N TYR A 151 6.83 -3.87 -19.09
CA TYR A 151 8.13 -3.19 -19.09
C TYR A 151 9.29 -4.07 -18.60
N LYS A 152 9.02 -5.22 -17.98
CA LYS A 152 10.06 -6.13 -17.47
C LYS A 152 10.50 -7.11 -18.56
N THR A 153 11.51 -6.73 -19.31
CA THR A 153 12.04 -7.53 -20.42
C THR A 153 13.10 -8.55 -19.97
N ASP A 154 13.84 -8.27 -18.90
CA ASP A 154 14.92 -9.12 -18.40
C ASP A 154 14.41 -10.40 -17.74
N LEU A 155 13.26 -10.30 -17.06
CA LEU A 155 12.53 -11.42 -16.48
C LEU A 155 11.05 -11.26 -16.82
N PRO A 156 10.60 -11.71 -17.99
CA PRO A 156 9.23 -11.55 -18.41
C PRO A 156 8.30 -12.43 -17.56
N LEU A 157 7.48 -11.80 -16.75
CA LEU A 157 6.43 -12.45 -15.97
C LEU A 157 5.12 -12.38 -16.77
N ILE A 158 4.67 -13.50 -17.30
CA ILE A 158 3.41 -13.57 -18.07
C ILE A 158 2.37 -14.32 -17.25
N ASN A 159 1.22 -13.69 -17.01
CA ASN A 159 0.14 -14.22 -16.15
C ASN A 159 0.68 -14.71 -14.79
N TYR A 160 1.55 -13.92 -14.20
CA TYR A 160 2.14 -14.24 -12.90
C TYR A 160 1.07 -14.20 -11.81
N ALA A 161 0.82 -15.34 -11.17
CA ALA A 161 -0.11 -15.45 -10.05
C ALA A 161 0.53 -14.84 -8.79
N ILE A 162 0.00 -13.71 -8.34
CA ILE A 162 0.58 -12.96 -7.22
C ILE A 162 0.20 -13.55 -5.84
N GLY A 163 -0.69 -14.54 -5.83
CA GLY A 163 -1.13 -15.25 -4.62
C GLY A 163 -2.36 -14.63 -3.94
N ASP A 164 -2.91 -13.54 -4.50
CA ASP A 164 -4.10 -12.89 -3.97
C ASP A 164 -5.33 -13.23 -4.81
N LYS A 165 -6.51 -13.26 -4.18
CA LYS A 165 -7.81 -13.33 -4.85
C LYS A 165 -8.43 -11.93 -4.96
N GLY A 166 -9.28 -11.76 -5.96
CA GLY A 166 -10.01 -10.50 -6.14
C GLY A 166 -11.20 -10.66 -7.05
N THR A 167 -11.93 -9.56 -7.17
CA THR A 167 -13.07 -9.44 -8.09
C THR A 167 -12.84 -8.33 -9.08
N CYS A 168 -13.37 -8.45 -10.28
CA CYS A 168 -13.27 -7.41 -11.30
C CYS A 168 -14.57 -7.19 -12.04
N GLU A 169 -14.73 -5.97 -12.55
CA GLU A 169 -15.75 -5.58 -13.51
C GLU A 169 -15.10 -4.97 -14.74
N VAL A 170 -15.77 -5.12 -15.88
CA VAL A 170 -15.38 -4.44 -17.13
C VAL A 170 -16.50 -3.50 -17.51
N ARG A 171 -16.19 -2.21 -17.59
CA ARG A 171 -17.11 -1.14 -17.98
C ARG A 171 -16.46 -0.32 -19.08
N ASP A 172 -17.13 -0.17 -20.21
CA ASP A 172 -16.66 0.59 -21.38
C ASP A 172 -15.27 0.14 -21.88
N GLY A 173 -14.99 -1.17 -21.79
CA GLY A 173 -13.70 -1.75 -22.17
C GLY A 173 -12.57 -1.59 -21.14
N VAL A 174 -12.82 -0.88 -20.05
CA VAL A 174 -11.85 -0.69 -18.95
C VAL A 174 -12.13 -1.69 -17.83
N ARG A 175 -11.09 -2.35 -17.35
CA ARG A 175 -11.16 -3.27 -16.22
C ARG A 175 -10.88 -2.53 -14.92
N TYR A 176 -11.78 -2.71 -13.95
CA TYR A 176 -11.66 -2.25 -12.58
C TYR A 176 -11.55 -3.47 -11.65
N ILE A 177 -10.65 -3.42 -10.70
CA ILE A 177 -10.56 -4.43 -9.64
C ILE A 177 -11.37 -3.91 -8.46
N THR A 178 -12.51 -4.55 -8.24
CA THR A 178 -13.52 -4.09 -7.25
C THR A 178 -13.21 -4.55 -5.84
N SER A 179 -12.47 -5.65 -5.70
CA SER A 179 -11.94 -6.06 -4.39
C SER A 179 -10.63 -6.81 -4.51
N VAL A 180 -9.83 -6.75 -3.43
CA VAL A 180 -8.64 -7.58 -3.21
C VAL A 180 -8.79 -8.23 -1.85
N GLN A 181 -8.73 -9.57 -1.81
CA GLN A 181 -9.00 -10.36 -0.61
C GLN A 181 -7.72 -10.75 0.16
N GLY A 182 -6.53 -10.44 -0.37
CA GLY A 182 -5.25 -10.78 0.24
C GLY A 182 -4.82 -12.24 -0.02
N ARG A 183 -3.69 -12.63 0.55
CA ARG A 183 -3.04 -13.92 0.25
C ARG A 183 -3.81 -15.10 0.80
N MET A 184 -3.94 -16.14 -0.03
CA MET A 184 -4.57 -17.42 0.36
C MET A 184 -3.81 -18.19 1.45
N ASN A 185 -2.55 -17.82 1.71
CA ASN A 185 -1.69 -18.53 2.68
C ASN A 185 -1.72 -17.93 4.09
N ASP A 186 -2.37 -16.77 4.28
CA ASP A 186 -2.43 -16.08 5.56
C ASP A 186 -3.77 -16.33 6.26
N PHE A 187 -4.18 -17.60 6.33
CA PHE A 187 -5.39 -17.98 7.05
C PHE A 187 -5.12 -19.04 8.11
N PHE A 188 -5.86 -18.93 9.19
CA PHE A 188 -5.94 -19.94 10.22
C PHE A 188 -7.12 -20.87 9.94
N ARG A 189 -6.90 -22.16 10.03
CA ARG A 189 -7.98 -23.15 9.90
C ARG A 189 -8.30 -23.69 11.28
N TYR A 190 -9.56 -23.56 11.68
CA TYR A 190 -10.08 -24.17 12.89
C TYR A 190 -10.30 -25.68 12.72
N GLU A 191 -10.36 -26.41 13.83
CA GLU A 191 -10.68 -27.84 13.83
C GLU A 191 -12.08 -28.12 13.25
N THR A 192 -12.99 -27.15 13.33
CA THR A 192 -14.33 -27.19 12.71
C THR A 192 -14.30 -27.15 11.18
N GLY A 193 -13.13 -26.87 10.57
CA GLY A 193 -12.97 -26.65 9.13
C GLY A 193 -13.22 -25.21 8.66
N GLU A 194 -13.68 -24.34 9.55
CA GLU A 194 -13.78 -22.90 9.28
C GLU A 194 -12.41 -22.28 9.07
N VAL A 195 -12.38 -21.21 8.29
CA VAL A 195 -11.15 -20.51 7.93
C VAL A 195 -11.30 -19.04 8.26
N THR A 196 -10.31 -18.46 8.93
CA THR A 196 -10.22 -17.01 9.16
C THR A 196 -8.87 -16.49 8.70
N THR A 197 -8.84 -15.26 8.20
CA THR A 197 -7.63 -14.63 7.74
C THR A 197 -6.93 -13.86 8.87
N PHE A 198 -5.62 -13.64 8.74
CA PHE A 198 -4.90 -12.77 9.68
C PHE A 198 -5.56 -11.38 9.79
N PHE A 199 -6.10 -10.85 8.70
CA PHE A 199 -6.76 -9.54 8.67
C PHE A 199 -8.05 -9.48 9.48
N GLU A 200 -8.74 -10.61 9.66
CA GLU A 200 -9.92 -10.70 10.51
C GLU A 200 -9.54 -10.79 12.00
N ILE A 201 -8.38 -11.37 12.30
CA ILE A 201 -7.88 -11.53 13.67
C ILE A 201 -7.09 -10.29 14.13
N ALA A 202 -6.35 -9.64 13.25
CA ALA A 202 -5.49 -8.51 13.59
C ALA A 202 -6.21 -7.37 14.35
N PRO A 203 -7.45 -6.97 14.01
CA PRO A 203 -8.19 -5.99 14.78
C PRO A 203 -8.52 -6.46 16.21
N ILE A 204 -8.76 -7.76 16.39
CA ILE A 204 -9.06 -8.37 17.69
C ILE A 204 -7.78 -8.33 18.55
N ILE A 205 -6.65 -8.74 17.99
CA ILE A 205 -5.35 -8.71 18.67
C ILE A 205 -4.96 -7.27 19.06
N ALA A 206 -5.22 -6.32 18.18
CA ALA A 206 -4.91 -4.91 18.43
C ALA A 206 -5.73 -4.27 19.58
N HIS A 207 -6.82 -4.91 20.00
CA HIS A 207 -7.65 -4.47 21.13
C HIS A 207 -7.39 -5.28 22.42
N CYS A 208 -6.50 -6.26 22.37
CA CYS A 208 -6.06 -6.98 23.58
C CYS A 208 -4.95 -6.16 24.26
N GLU A 209 -5.27 -5.55 25.39
CA GLU A 209 -4.33 -4.71 26.17
C GLU A 209 -3.22 -5.53 26.88
N ASP A 210 -3.28 -6.86 26.84
CA ASP A 210 -2.41 -7.77 27.60
C ASP A 210 -1.45 -8.62 26.72
N ILE A 211 -1.17 -8.24 25.46
CA ILE A 211 -0.22 -8.97 24.60
C ILE A 211 0.96 -8.07 24.22
#